data_5c6d5b8d01da4b7f87441ecd6407cc82
#
_entry.id   5c6d5b8d01da4b7f87441ecd6407cc82
#
_cell.length_a   1.000
_cell.length_b   1.000
_cell.length_c   1.000
_cell.angle_alpha   90.00
_cell.angle_beta   90.00
_cell.angle_gamma   90.00
#
_symmetry.space_group_name_H-M   'P 1'
#
loop_
_entity.id
_entity.type
_entity.pdbx_description
1 polymer ?
#
loop_
_entity_poly.entity_id
_entity_poly.type
_entity_poly.pdbx_seq_one_letter_code
_entity_poly.pdbx_strand_id
1 'polypeptide(L)'
;MNKKIFLKLIILILTICTASCLLFACNETPDTPALEPTPTPTPTPEPEFYEEKEGYAYGENIEITYHSSVTDTDRKAYVTLPANYDENKKYPVLYLLHGMSCTYKSWLEMCSAKYVIQNLQIEGDIKPMILVSADSNITAGEQPSIFSKDYCTMFDKTADEIITSLMPYINQNYPTLTDRNNTAIAGFSMGGRETLLTAFKYQDYFNYVGAFSPSGFGEKPVSFDTTVPDFKYEDGKSFDVLMLAIGNMDTSTILFYPHIVNKLTQNGITYIDQKYPGGHDPTVWRKALYDFAKTIFVEN
;
A
#
# COMPACT_ATOMS: atom_id res chain seq x y z
N MET A 1 -30.40 26.00 -4.92
CA MET A 1 -30.22 26.72 -3.64
C MET A 1 -29.50 28.03 -3.96
N ASN A 2 -30.08 29.18 -3.57
CA ASN A 2 -29.71 30.52 -4.05
C ASN A 2 -28.38 30.94 -3.38
N LYS A 3 -27.36 31.36 -4.17
CA LYS A 3 -26.04 31.80 -3.69
C LYS A 3 -26.07 32.82 -2.53
N LYS A 4 -27.15 33.63 -2.44
CA LYS A 4 -27.36 34.62 -1.35
C LYS A 4 -27.72 33.96 -0.01
N ILE A 5 -28.32 32.77 -0.01
CA ILE A 5 -28.67 32.00 1.22
C ILE A 5 -27.43 31.29 1.76
N PHE A 6 -26.58 30.77 0.88
CA PHE A 6 -25.33 30.10 1.26
C PHE A 6 -24.32 31.07 1.90
N LEU A 7 -24.21 32.30 1.39
CA LEU A 7 -23.33 33.34 1.94
C LEU A 7 -23.80 33.85 3.31
N LYS A 8 -25.11 33.92 3.56
CA LYS A 8 -25.66 34.29 4.87
C LYS A 8 -25.45 33.22 5.95
N LEU A 9 -25.44 31.95 5.56
CA LEU A 9 -25.18 30.85 6.49
C LEU A 9 -23.71 30.80 6.95
N ILE A 10 -22.77 31.14 6.08
CA ILE A 10 -21.34 31.23 6.42
C ILE A 10 -21.04 32.40 7.36
N ILE A 11 -21.71 33.53 7.19
CA ILE A 11 -21.53 34.70 8.06
C ILE A 11 -22.12 34.44 9.46
N LEU A 12 -23.18 33.66 9.58
CA LEU A 12 -23.82 33.34 10.87
C LEU A 12 -22.97 32.36 11.73
N ILE A 13 -22.15 31.53 11.10
CA ILE A 13 -21.26 30.57 11.81
C ILE A 13 -20.01 31.29 12.34
N LEU A 14 -19.55 32.34 11.69
CA LEU A 14 -18.37 33.13 12.10
C LEU A 14 -18.60 34.10 13.25
N THR A 15 -19.88 34.45 13.57
CA THR A 15 -20.22 35.42 14.63
C THR A 15 -20.50 34.78 16.00
N ILE A 16 -20.54 33.46 16.13
CA ILE A 16 -20.81 32.76 17.41
C ILE A 16 -19.53 32.44 18.21
N CYS A 17 -18.36 32.59 17.60
CA CYS A 17 -17.07 32.24 18.26
C CYS A 17 -16.35 33.39 18.99
N THR A 18 -16.92 34.59 19.10
CA THR A 18 -16.20 35.73 19.70
C THR A 18 -16.84 36.36 20.97
N ALA A 19 -17.78 35.69 21.63
CA ALA A 19 -18.45 36.25 22.80
C ALA A 19 -18.43 35.35 24.04
N SER A 20 -17.23 34.87 24.46
CA SER A 20 -17.10 34.21 25.77
C SER A 20 -15.69 34.35 26.37
N CYS A 21 -15.21 35.58 26.43
CA CYS A 21 -14.03 35.90 27.24
C CYS A 21 -14.22 37.32 27.79
N LEU A 22 -14.87 37.48 28.92
CA LEU A 22 -14.68 38.57 29.85
C LEU A 22 -15.68 38.39 31.01
N LEU A 23 -15.12 38.01 32.17
CA LEU A 23 -15.50 38.41 33.54
C LEU A 23 -15.01 37.39 34.56
N PHE A 24 -13.79 37.56 35.04
CA PHE A 24 -13.47 37.28 36.45
C PHE A 24 -12.42 38.28 36.89
N ALA A 25 -12.84 39.19 37.73
CA ALA A 25 -11.97 40.18 38.37
C ALA A 25 -11.37 39.63 39.63
N CYS A 26 -10.17 40.06 39.86
CA CYS A 26 -9.20 39.76 40.90
C CYS A 26 -9.72 39.81 42.36
N ASN A 27 -9.20 38.92 43.17
CA ASN A 27 -8.91 39.14 44.59
C ASN A 27 -7.50 38.61 44.86
N GLU A 28 -6.56 39.54 45.01
CA GLU A 28 -5.16 39.20 45.36
C GLU A 28 -4.99 39.07 46.89
N THR A 29 -4.56 37.93 47.32
CA THR A 29 -3.86 37.74 48.60
C THR A 29 -2.40 37.45 48.30
N PRO A 30 -1.43 38.02 49.07
CA PRO A 30 -0.02 37.80 48.77
C PRO A 30 0.43 36.40 49.23
N ASP A 31 0.70 35.54 48.24
CA ASP A 31 1.22 34.19 48.47
C ASP A 31 2.75 34.17 48.45
N THR A 32 3.27 33.44 49.40
CA THR A 32 4.66 33.00 49.49
C THR A 32 5.05 32.23 48.22
N PRO A 33 6.24 32.43 47.63
CA PRO A 33 6.64 31.70 46.42
C PRO A 33 6.77 30.20 46.72
N ALA A 34 5.77 29.44 46.34
CA ALA A 34 5.89 27.98 46.25
C ALA A 34 6.88 27.65 45.13
N LEU A 35 7.86 26.82 45.41
CA LEU A 35 8.76 26.24 44.42
C LEU A 35 7.87 25.52 43.35
N GLU A 36 7.87 26.03 42.12
CA GLU A 36 7.20 25.36 41.03
C GLU A 36 7.78 23.93 40.90
N PRO A 37 6.94 22.89 40.84
CA PRO A 37 7.44 21.54 40.62
C PRO A 37 8.13 21.51 39.25
N THR A 38 9.38 21.07 39.23
CA THR A 38 10.11 20.81 37.97
C THR A 38 9.23 19.96 37.08
N PRO A 39 8.94 20.39 35.83
CA PRO A 39 8.07 19.61 34.93
C PRO A 39 8.71 18.24 34.75
N THR A 40 7.97 17.20 35.10
CA THR A 40 8.35 15.82 34.77
C THR A 40 8.43 15.74 33.27
N PRO A 41 9.54 15.28 32.67
CA PRO A 41 9.63 15.16 31.22
C PRO A 41 8.49 14.27 30.74
N THR A 42 7.67 14.80 29.83
CA THR A 42 6.65 14.00 29.16
C THR A 42 7.39 12.90 28.39
N PRO A 43 7.05 11.61 28.58
CA PRO A 43 7.71 10.55 27.84
C PRO A 43 7.52 10.80 26.35
N THR A 44 8.60 10.71 25.58
CA THR A 44 8.55 10.74 24.12
C THR A 44 7.65 9.58 23.68
N PRO A 45 6.62 9.80 22.85
CA PRO A 45 5.79 8.71 22.36
C PRO A 45 6.68 7.68 21.63
N GLU A 46 6.38 6.40 21.83
CA GLU A 46 7.04 5.34 21.07
C GLU A 46 6.77 5.53 19.57
N PRO A 47 7.78 5.31 18.71
CA PRO A 47 7.60 5.45 17.27
C PRO A 47 6.57 4.44 16.74
N GLU A 48 5.74 4.91 15.81
CA GLU A 48 4.73 4.09 15.14
C GLU A 48 5.38 2.95 14.35
N PHE A 49 4.65 1.87 14.10
CA PHE A 49 5.17 0.68 13.40
C PHE A 49 5.74 0.97 12.00
N TYR A 50 5.41 2.11 11.41
CA TYR A 50 5.86 2.57 10.09
C TYR A 50 6.91 3.67 10.15
N GLU A 51 7.45 3.97 11.32
CA GLU A 51 8.50 4.97 11.53
C GLU A 51 9.86 4.33 11.74
N GLU A 52 10.89 5.09 11.44
CA GLU A 52 12.26 4.70 11.76
C GLU A 52 12.45 4.65 13.27
N LYS A 53 13.00 3.54 13.78
CA LYS A 53 13.28 3.34 15.21
C LYS A 53 14.77 3.52 15.48
N GLU A 54 15.09 4.25 16.52
CA GLU A 54 16.48 4.48 16.93
C GLU A 54 17.16 3.14 17.29
N GLY A 55 18.40 2.99 16.83
CA GLY A 55 19.22 1.80 17.11
C GLY A 55 18.95 0.60 16.18
N TYR A 56 18.01 0.69 15.24
CA TYR A 56 17.76 -0.37 14.25
C TYR A 56 18.71 -0.21 13.05
N ALA A 57 19.27 -1.32 12.59
CA ALA A 57 20.10 -1.37 11.38
C ALA A 57 19.26 -1.74 10.16
N TYR A 58 18.79 -0.73 9.45
CA TYR A 58 17.95 -0.91 8.26
C TYR A 58 18.78 -1.25 7.02
N GLY A 59 18.22 -2.11 6.14
CA GLY A 59 18.77 -2.38 4.83
C GLY A 59 18.64 -1.17 3.89
N GLU A 60 19.29 -1.25 2.73
CA GLU A 60 19.34 -0.17 1.75
C GLU A 60 18.14 -0.18 0.81
N ASN A 61 17.76 1.01 0.31
CA ASN A 61 16.91 1.20 -0.85
C ASN A 61 17.81 1.47 -2.07
N ILE A 62 17.73 0.62 -3.08
CA ILE A 62 18.54 0.69 -4.30
C ILE A 62 17.60 1.03 -5.47
N GLU A 63 17.77 2.17 -6.10
CA GLU A 63 17.11 2.45 -7.38
C GLU A 63 17.80 1.65 -8.48
N ILE A 64 17.05 0.80 -9.17
CA ILE A 64 17.54 0.01 -10.28
C ILE A 64 16.99 0.51 -11.61
N THR A 65 17.72 0.24 -12.67
CA THR A 65 17.26 0.37 -14.06
C THR A 65 17.35 -0.99 -14.73
N TYR A 66 16.29 -1.40 -15.39
CA TYR A 66 16.21 -2.66 -16.12
C TYR A 66 15.54 -2.44 -17.48
N HIS A 67 15.86 -3.28 -18.45
CA HIS A 67 15.23 -3.22 -19.77
C HIS A 67 13.89 -3.95 -19.76
N SER A 68 12.84 -3.26 -20.21
CA SER A 68 11.50 -3.82 -20.34
C SER A 68 11.32 -4.42 -21.73
N SER A 69 11.01 -5.71 -21.80
CA SER A 69 10.62 -6.38 -23.04
C SER A 69 9.22 -6.00 -23.51
N VAL A 70 8.38 -5.42 -22.63
CA VAL A 70 7.01 -5.03 -22.94
C VAL A 70 6.95 -3.67 -23.65
N THR A 71 7.85 -2.75 -23.26
CA THR A 71 7.89 -1.39 -23.84
C THR A 71 9.10 -1.14 -24.72
N ASP A 72 10.06 -2.06 -24.73
CA ASP A 72 11.36 -1.92 -25.40
C ASP A 72 12.12 -0.64 -24.96
N THR A 73 12.03 -0.35 -23.65
CA THR A 73 12.67 0.83 -23.01
C THR A 73 13.25 0.47 -21.66
N ASP A 74 14.17 1.29 -21.17
CA ASP A 74 14.67 1.20 -19.81
C ASP A 74 13.63 1.74 -18.80
N ARG A 75 13.40 0.97 -17.74
CA ARG A 75 12.45 1.28 -16.70
C ARG A 75 13.12 1.22 -15.33
N LYS A 76 12.49 1.82 -14.33
CA LYS A 76 13.01 1.89 -12.99
C LYS A 76 12.13 1.14 -11.98
N ALA A 77 12.77 0.66 -10.92
CA ALA A 77 12.13 0.15 -9.71
C ALA A 77 13.00 0.45 -8.49
N TYR A 78 12.45 0.30 -7.28
CA TYR A 78 13.26 0.22 -6.06
C TYR A 78 13.37 -1.23 -5.60
N VAL A 79 14.57 -1.59 -5.19
CA VAL A 79 14.85 -2.81 -4.42
C VAL A 79 15.23 -2.38 -3.01
N THR A 80 14.50 -2.86 -2.00
CA THR A 80 14.84 -2.69 -0.60
C THR A 80 15.40 -3.99 -0.07
N LEU A 81 16.68 -3.99 0.27
CA LEU A 81 17.34 -5.14 0.89
C LEU A 81 16.84 -5.33 2.33
N PRO A 82 16.75 -6.55 2.86
CA PRO A 82 16.34 -6.76 4.24
C PRO A 82 17.33 -6.16 5.24
N ALA A 83 16.88 -5.91 6.45
CA ALA A 83 17.77 -5.61 7.56
C ALA A 83 18.79 -6.75 7.74
N ASN A 84 20.03 -6.40 8.04
CA ASN A 84 21.15 -7.38 8.16
C ASN A 84 21.33 -8.26 6.92
N TYR A 85 21.21 -7.66 5.73
CA TYR A 85 21.39 -8.35 4.46
C TYR A 85 22.75 -9.08 4.39
N ASP A 86 22.72 -10.32 3.90
CA ASP A 86 23.89 -11.18 3.67
C ASP A 86 23.81 -11.75 2.25
N GLU A 87 24.72 -11.38 1.38
CA GLU A 87 24.75 -11.80 -0.03
C GLU A 87 24.89 -13.33 -0.23
N ASN A 88 25.31 -14.06 0.81
CA ASN A 88 25.42 -15.52 0.79
C ASN A 88 24.12 -16.22 1.16
N LYS A 89 23.08 -15.50 1.55
CA LYS A 89 21.75 -16.03 1.86
C LYS A 89 20.78 -15.71 0.73
N LYS A 90 19.78 -16.56 0.55
CA LYS A 90 18.67 -16.30 -0.37
C LYS A 90 17.43 -15.83 0.38
N TYR A 91 16.68 -14.95 -0.24
CA TYR A 91 15.53 -14.29 0.36
C TYR A 91 14.26 -14.47 -0.47
N PRO A 92 13.11 -14.64 0.17
CA PRO A 92 11.81 -14.47 -0.50
C PRO A 92 11.63 -13.02 -0.97
N VAL A 93 10.75 -12.82 -1.95
CA VAL A 93 10.54 -11.52 -2.59
C VAL A 93 9.09 -11.10 -2.49
N LEU A 94 8.84 -9.85 -2.07
CA LEU A 94 7.55 -9.20 -2.11
C LEU A 94 7.56 -8.08 -3.17
N TYR A 95 6.79 -8.25 -4.24
CA TYR A 95 6.54 -7.23 -5.26
C TYR A 95 5.41 -6.30 -4.83
N LEU A 96 5.63 -4.98 -4.90
CA LEU A 96 4.68 -3.94 -4.47
C LEU A 96 4.27 -3.07 -5.65
N LEU A 97 2.96 -3.01 -5.94
CA LEU A 97 2.37 -2.27 -7.05
C LEU A 97 1.66 -1.01 -6.55
N HIS A 98 1.99 0.13 -7.13
CA HIS A 98 1.42 1.43 -6.76
C HIS A 98 0.07 1.71 -7.44
N GLY A 99 -0.65 2.71 -6.93
CA GLY A 99 -1.92 3.17 -7.48
C GLY A 99 -1.79 4.17 -8.62
N MET A 100 -2.93 4.66 -9.06
CA MET A 100 -3.07 5.69 -10.09
C MET A 100 -2.33 6.98 -9.67
N SER A 101 -1.70 7.65 -10.63
CA SER A 101 -0.91 8.89 -10.43
C SER A 101 0.28 8.75 -9.46
N CYS A 102 0.70 7.52 -9.19
CA CYS A 102 1.86 7.17 -8.38
C CYS A 102 3.01 6.64 -9.24
N THR A 103 4.13 6.29 -8.61
CA THR A 103 5.32 5.73 -9.26
C THR A 103 5.93 4.62 -8.39
N TYR A 104 6.99 3.96 -8.88
CA TYR A 104 7.77 2.98 -8.11
C TYR A 104 8.29 3.50 -6.75
N LYS A 105 8.29 4.81 -6.50
CA LYS A 105 8.70 5.42 -5.22
C LYS A 105 7.61 5.37 -4.16
N SER A 106 6.36 5.30 -4.57
CA SER A 106 5.21 5.61 -3.70
C SER A 106 5.06 4.68 -2.50
N TRP A 107 5.40 3.40 -2.64
CA TRP A 107 5.38 2.49 -1.50
C TRP A 107 6.37 2.87 -0.40
N LEU A 108 7.53 3.39 -0.78
CA LEU A 108 8.56 3.81 0.16
C LEU A 108 8.27 5.19 0.75
N GLU A 109 7.90 6.17 -0.11
CA GLU A 109 7.74 7.57 0.30
C GLU A 109 6.39 7.84 0.97
N MET A 110 5.29 7.25 0.47
CA MET A 110 3.94 7.49 1.01
C MET A 110 3.55 6.47 2.09
N CYS A 111 3.88 5.19 1.87
CA CYS A 111 3.45 4.11 2.74
C CYS A 111 4.53 3.66 3.72
N SER A 112 5.74 4.22 3.67
CA SER A 112 6.86 3.85 4.56
C SER A 112 7.15 2.34 4.55
N ALA A 113 6.95 1.67 3.40
CA ALA A 113 6.99 0.20 3.31
C ALA A 113 8.30 -0.40 3.84
N LYS A 114 9.43 0.31 3.67
CA LYS A 114 10.71 -0.08 4.25
C LYS A 114 10.60 -0.27 5.76
N TYR A 115 10.12 0.75 6.46
CA TYR A 115 10.03 0.72 7.93
C TYR A 115 8.96 -0.25 8.41
N VAL A 116 7.79 -0.32 7.75
CA VAL A 116 6.75 -1.32 8.05
C VAL A 116 7.32 -2.73 8.05
N ILE A 117 8.05 -3.10 7.02
CA ILE A 117 8.58 -4.45 6.86
C ILE A 117 9.82 -4.69 7.73
N GLN A 118 10.76 -3.73 7.76
CA GLN A 118 12.02 -3.97 8.45
C GLN A 118 11.90 -3.88 9.97
N ASN A 119 10.97 -3.09 10.51
CA ASN A 119 10.66 -3.14 11.93
C ASN A 119 10.22 -4.55 12.34
N LEU A 120 9.28 -5.15 11.59
CA LEU A 120 8.84 -6.54 11.82
C LEU A 120 9.99 -7.56 11.69
N GLN A 121 10.90 -7.37 10.72
CA GLN A 121 12.06 -8.26 10.53
C GLN A 121 13.04 -8.16 11.70
N ILE A 122 13.36 -6.95 12.16
CA ILE A 122 14.31 -6.71 13.25
C ILE A 122 13.73 -7.20 14.58
N GLU A 123 12.43 -7.07 14.77
CA GLU A 123 11.69 -7.57 15.95
C GLU A 123 11.53 -9.11 15.93
N GLY A 124 11.80 -9.75 14.79
CA GLY A 124 11.71 -11.22 14.65
C GLY A 124 10.30 -11.72 14.37
N ASP A 125 9.37 -10.83 14.06
CA ASP A 125 7.96 -11.15 13.78
C ASP A 125 7.75 -11.80 12.40
N ILE A 126 8.65 -11.51 11.43
CA ILE A 126 8.60 -12.04 10.07
C ILE A 126 10.00 -12.42 9.56
N LYS A 127 10.04 -13.29 8.55
CA LYS A 127 11.30 -13.64 7.87
C LYS A 127 11.86 -12.43 7.10
N PRO A 128 13.19 -12.28 7.04
CA PRO A 128 13.83 -11.32 6.15
C PRO A 128 13.44 -11.57 4.70
N MET A 129 13.05 -10.52 3.97
CA MET A 129 12.64 -10.56 2.57
C MET A 129 13.14 -9.35 1.79
N ILE A 130 13.30 -9.49 0.50
CA ILE A 130 13.56 -8.38 -0.43
C ILE A 130 12.22 -7.77 -0.82
N LEU A 131 12.11 -6.43 -0.80
CA LEU A 131 10.98 -5.72 -1.37
C LEU A 131 11.35 -5.18 -2.75
N VAL A 132 10.44 -5.30 -3.71
CA VAL A 132 10.59 -4.73 -5.04
C VAL A 132 9.39 -3.80 -5.30
N SER A 133 9.60 -2.50 -5.23
CA SER A 133 8.57 -1.51 -5.56
C SER A 133 8.64 -1.22 -7.06
N ALA A 134 7.70 -1.80 -7.80
CA ALA A 134 7.65 -1.75 -9.26
C ALA A 134 6.91 -0.49 -9.76
N ASP A 135 7.28 -0.04 -10.96
CA ASP A 135 6.50 0.99 -11.68
C ASP A 135 5.43 0.31 -12.53
N SER A 136 4.15 0.53 -12.17
CA SER A 136 2.99 -0.01 -12.89
C SER A 136 2.53 0.89 -14.05
N ASN A 137 3.19 2.01 -14.32
CA ASN A 137 2.92 2.86 -15.48
C ASN A 137 3.65 2.31 -16.73
N ILE A 138 3.14 1.23 -17.32
CA ILE A 138 3.82 0.49 -18.39
C ILE A 138 3.61 1.17 -19.75
N THR A 139 4.42 2.20 -20.00
CA THR A 139 4.43 2.98 -21.24
C THR A 139 5.85 3.29 -21.69
N ALA A 140 6.06 3.34 -23.01
CA ALA A 140 7.31 3.77 -23.64
C ALA A 140 7.41 5.30 -23.78
N GLY A 141 6.33 6.04 -23.57
CA GLY A 141 6.22 7.48 -23.76
C GLY A 141 5.47 8.17 -22.63
N GLU A 142 4.82 9.28 -22.95
CA GLU A 142 4.01 10.03 -21.99
C GLU A 142 2.84 9.17 -21.47
N GLN A 143 2.49 9.37 -20.20
CA GLN A 143 1.34 8.72 -19.62
C GLN A 143 0.07 9.18 -20.31
N PRO A 144 -0.86 8.26 -20.66
CA PRO A 144 -2.17 8.63 -21.16
C PRO A 144 -2.95 9.47 -20.14
N SER A 145 -3.92 10.23 -20.63
CA SER A 145 -4.85 10.95 -19.74
C SER A 145 -5.63 9.97 -18.86
N ILE A 146 -5.81 10.32 -17.58
CA ILE A 146 -6.63 9.55 -16.63
C ILE A 146 -8.10 9.37 -17.06
N PHE A 147 -8.57 10.14 -18.04
CA PHE A 147 -9.90 10.02 -18.63
C PHE A 147 -9.94 9.11 -19.86
N SER A 148 -8.79 8.65 -20.33
CA SER A 148 -8.66 7.74 -21.47
C SER A 148 -8.73 6.27 -21.04
N LYS A 149 -9.28 5.42 -21.91
CA LYS A 149 -9.17 3.96 -21.75
C LYS A 149 -7.72 3.48 -21.78
N ASP A 150 -6.84 4.20 -22.50
CA ASP A 150 -5.44 3.84 -22.61
C ASP A 150 -4.70 3.91 -21.27
N TYR A 151 -5.27 4.65 -20.29
CA TYR A 151 -4.73 4.70 -18.94
C TYR A 151 -4.83 3.33 -18.23
N CYS A 152 -5.98 2.66 -18.28
CA CYS A 152 -6.11 1.31 -17.74
C CYS A 152 -5.27 0.31 -18.56
N THR A 153 -5.30 0.41 -19.90
CA THR A 153 -4.48 -0.45 -20.76
C THR A 153 -2.98 -0.35 -20.47
N MET A 154 -2.51 0.83 -20.06
CA MET A 154 -1.12 1.00 -19.58
C MET A 154 -0.87 0.14 -18.34
N PHE A 155 -1.75 0.17 -17.36
CA PHE A 155 -1.64 -0.64 -16.14
C PHE A 155 -1.84 -2.14 -16.41
N ASP A 156 -2.76 -2.53 -17.30
CA ASP A 156 -3.02 -3.94 -17.65
C ASP A 156 -1.77 -4.69 -18.17
N LYS A 157 -0.75 -3.96 -18.63
CA LYS A 157 0.55 -4.53 -19.03
C LYS A 157 1.44 -4.90 -17.84
N THR A 158 1.08 -4.51 -16.61
CA THR A 158 1.88 -4.76 -15.40
C THR A 158 2.14 -6.25 -15.20
N ALA A 159 1.15 -7.09 -15.48
CA ALA A 159 1.29 -8.53 -15.34
C ALA A 159 2.43 -9.10 -16.21
N ASP A 160 2.47 -8.73 -17.48
CA ASP A 160 3.51 -9.18 -18.40
C ASP A 160 4.87 -8.55 -18.06
N GLU A 161 4.88 -7.27 -17.70
CA GLU A 161 6.10 -6.55 -17.27
C GLU A 161 6.78 -7.20 -16.08
N ILE A 162 6.02 -7.54 -15.04
CA ILE A 162 6.56 -8.20 -13.85
C ILE A 162 7.20 -9.54 -14.24
N ILE A 163 6.49 -10.36 -14.99
CA ILE A 163 6.92 -11.74 -15.28
C ILE A 163 8.03 -11.81 -16.33
N THR A 164 7.98 -10.96 -17.37
CA THR A 164 8.90 -11.10 -18.51
C THR A 164 10.12 -10.19 -18.44
N SER A 165 10.09 -9.17 -17.57
CA SER A 165 11.17 -8.18 -17.50
C SER A 165 11.72 -7.99 -16.08
N LEU A 166 10.90 -7.54 -15.13
CA LEU A 166 11.38 -7.17 -13.80
C LEU A 166 11.82 -8.39 -12.98
N MET A 167 10.99 -9.43 -12.88
CA MET A 167 11.29 -10.61 -12.08
C MET A 167 12.56 -11.35 -12.58
N PRO A 168 12.76 -11.58 -13.89
CA PRO A 168 14.03 -12.12 -14.39
C PRO A 168 15.24 -11.26 -14.01
N TYR A 169 15.13 -9.93 -14.11
CA TYR A 169 16.21 -9.04 -13.70
C TYR A 169 16.52 -9.16 -12.20
N ILE A 170 15.51 -9.17 -11.35
CA ILE A 170 15.67 -9.33 -9.89
C ILE A 170 16.32 -10.66 -9.55
N ASN A 171 15.86 -11.75 -10.15
CA ASN A 171 16.39 -13.10 -9.90
C ASN A 171 17.84 -13.27 -10.39
N GLN A 172 18.25 -12.51 -11.40
CA GLN A 172 19.63 -12.53 -11.90
C GLN A 172 20.60 -11.72 -11.03
N ASN A 173 20.13 -10.61 -10.43
CA ASN A 173 21.00 -9.63 -9.79
C ASN A 173 20.95 -9.67 -8.25
N TYR A 174 19.99 -10.38 -7.66
CA TYR A 174 19.82 -10.50 -6.21
C TYR A 174 19.66 -11.97 -5.79
N PRO A 175 20.10 -12.33 -4.58
CA PRO A 175 20.01 -13.72 -4.10
C PRO A 175 18.57 -14.04 -3.67
N THR A 176 17.72 -14.34 -4.64
CA THR A 176 16.30 -14.64 -4.43
C THR A 176 16.03 -16.13 -4.35
N LEU A 177 14.99 -16.50 -3.57
CA LEU A 177 14.27 -17.74 -3.68
C LEU A 177 13.24 -17.59 -4.78
N THR A 178 13.30 -18.41 -5.85
CA THR A 178 12.59 -18.15 -7.11
C THR A 178 11.30 -18.96 -7.29
N ASP A 179 10.97 -19.82 -6.34
CA ASP A 179 9.73 -20.59 -6.39
C ASP A 179 8.54 -19.78 -5.86
N ARG A 180 7.32 -20.20 -6.23
CA ARG A 180 6.10 -19.50 -5.86
C ARG A 180 5.87 -19.37 -4.36
N ASN A 181 6.34 -20.32 -3.55
CA ASN A 181 6.18 -20.31 -2.09
C ASN A 181 7.08 -19.25 -1.41
N ASN A 182 7.99 -18.67 -2.17
CA ASN A 182 8.88 -17.60 -1.75
C ASN A 182 8.63 -16.29 -2.52
N THR A 183 7.49 -16.19 -3.21
CA THR A 183 7.15 -15.00 -4.01
C THR A 183 5.75 -14.49 -3.65
N ALA A 184 5.70 -13.23 -3.25
CA ALA A 184 4.48 -12.51 -2.91
C ALA A 184 4.29 -11.29 -3.83
N ILE A 185 3.03 -10.90 -4.04
CA ILE A 185 2.66 -9.67 -4.74
C ILE A 185 1.56 -8.94 -3.96
N ALA A 186 1.72 -7.64 -3.80
CA ALA A 186 0.69 -6.81 -3.19
C ALA A 186 0.61 -5.43 -3.84
N GLY A 187 -0.54 -4.77 -3.73
CA GLY A 187 -0.70 -3.43 -4.29
C GLY A 187 -1.89 -2.69 -3.72
N PHE A 188 -1.87 -1.36 -3.85
CA PHE A 188 -2.98 -0.51 -3.43
C PHE A 188 -3.68 0.16 -4.60
N SER A 189 -4.99 0.39 -4.49
CA SER A 189 -5.81 1.09 -5.49
C SER A 189 -5.72 0.41 -6.87
N MET A 190 -5.27 1.11 -7.91
CA MET A 190 -4.99 0.51 -9.22
C MET A 190 -3.96 -0.63 -9.11
N GLY A 191 -2.93 -0.49 -8.27
CA GLY A 191 -1.98 -1.57 -8.01
C GLY A 191 -2.63 -2.80 -7.35
N GLY A 192 -3.67 -2.61 -6.52
CA GLY A 192 -4.46 -3.72 -5.97
C GLY A 192 -5.26 -4.46 -7.03
N ARG A 193 -5.82 -3.74 -8.02
CA ARG A 193 -6.43 -4.30 -9.22
C ARG A 193 -5.42 -5.14 -10.01
N GLU A 194 -4.26 -4.56 -10.30
CA GLU A 194 -3.20 -5.24 -11.06
C GLU A 194 -2.62 -6.45 -10.32
N THR A 195 -2.57 -6.38 -9.00
CA THR A 195 -2.19 -7.52 -8.16
C THR A 195 -3.09 -8.72 -8.41
N LEU A 196 -4.42 -8.53 -8.40
CA LEU A 196 -5.37 -9.59 -8.68
C LEU A 196 -5.23 -10.11 -10.11
N LEU A 197 -5.16 -9.20 -11.11
CA LEU A 197 -5.00 -9.58 -12.52
C LEU A 197 -3.71 -10.37 -12.75
N THR A 198 -2.59 -9.91 -12.18
CA THR A 198 -1.29 -10.57 -12.32
C THR A 198 -1.28 -11.95 -11.68
N ALA A 199 -1.74 -12.05 -10.44
CA ALA A 199 -1.70 -13.29 -9.68
C ALA A 199 -2.60 -14.37 -10.30
N PHE A 200 -3.82 -14.03 -10.75
CA PHE A 200 -4.73 -14.99 -11.40
C PHE A 200 -4.30 -15.34 -12.83
N LYS A 201 -3.60 -14.44 -13.53
CA LYS A 201 -3.03 -14.73 -14.86
C LYS A 201 -1.79 -15.63 -14.77
N TYR A 202 -0.99 -15.48 -13.72
CA TYR A 202 0.31 -16.13 -13.57
C TYR A 202 0.42 -16.89 -12.24
N GLN A 203 -0.48 -17.85 -12.02
CA GLN A 203 -0.63 -18.59 -10.75
C GLN A 203 0.58 -19.43 -10.35
N ASP A 204 1.49 -19.71 -11.29
CA ASP A 204 2.74 -20.47 -11.02
C ASP A 204 3.82 -19.62 -10.34
N TYR A 205 3.63 -18.30 -10.29
CA TYR A 205 4.67 -17.39 -9.80
C TYR A 205 4.43 -16.90 -8.37
N PHE A 206 3.17 -16.87 -7.91
CA PHE A 206 2.82 -16.28 -6.62
C PHE A 206 2.02 -17.24 -5.76
N ASN A 207 2.33 -17.27 -4.46
CA ASN A 207 1.56 -18.01 -3.47
C ASN A 207 0.87 -17.09 -2.45
N TYR A 208 1.28 -15.82 -2.41
CA TYR A 208 0.79 -14.82 -1.47
C TYR A 208 0.38 -13.56 -2.23
N VAL A 209 -0.88 -13.15 -2.05
CA VAL A 209 -1.51 -12.08 -2.84
C VAL A 209 -2.23 -11.09 -1.91
N GLY A 210 -1.87 -9.80 -1.99
CA GLY A 210 -2.47 -8.75 -1.18
C GLY A 210 -3.06 -7.61 -2.02
N ALA A 211 -4.39 -7.45 -2.06
CA ALA A 211 -5.05 -6.37 -2.79
C ALA A 211 -5.70 -5.38 -1.83
N PHE A 212 -5.13 -4.17 -1.73
CA PHE A 212 -5.51 -3.15 -0.76
C PHE A 212 -6.29 -2.03 -1.45
N SER A 213 -7.52 -1.79 -1.03
CA SER A 213 -8.45 -0.86 -1.66
C SER A 213 -8.46 -1.01 -3.19
N PRO A 214 -8.62 -2.22 -3.75
CA PRO A 214 -8.50 -2.46 -5.19
C PRO A 214 -9.52 -1.64 -5.98
N SER A 215 -9.07 -1.01 -7.07
CA SER A 215 -9.96 -0.29 -7.99
C SER A 215 -10.80 -1.26 -8.82
N GLY A 216 -11.83 -0.71 -9.51
CA GLY A 216 -12.68 -1.49 -10.44
C GLY A 216 -11.92 -1.94 -11.70
N PHE A 217 -12.49 -2.90 -12.40
CA PHE A 217 -11.90 -3.51 -13.60
C PHE A 217 -12.46 -2.94 -14.92
N GLY A 218 -13.16 -1.80 -14.86
CA GLY A 218 -13.64 -1.09 -16.02
C GLY A 218 -12.53 -0.59 -16.93
N GLU A 219 -12.87 -0.34 -18.21
CA GLU A 219 -11.91 0.12 -19.22
C GLU A 219 -11.33 1.52 -18.95
N LYS A 220 -11.93 2.28 -18.04
CA LYS A 220 -11.49 3.63 -17.69
C LYS A 220 -11.34 3.76 -16.17
N PRO A 221 -10.31 4.49 -15.69
CA PRO A 221 -10.10 4.71 -14.25
C PRO A 221 -11.29 5.36 -13.56
N VAL A 222 -11.91 6.32 -14.24
CA VAL A 222 -13.12 7.02 -13.76
C VAL A 222 -14.33 6.35 -14.42
N SER A 223 -14.74 5.22 -13.86
CA SER A 223 -15.86 4.41 -14.34
C SER A 223 -16.70 3.94 -13.16
N PHE A 224 -18.00 3.75 -13.38
CA PHE A 224 -18.90 3.08 -12.45
C PHE A 224 -19.14 1.61 -12.84
N ASP A 225 -18.32 1.08 -13.75
CA ASP A 225 -18.39 -0.32 -14.16
C ASP A 225 -17.95 -1.23 -13.01
N THR A 226 -18.88 -2.02 -12.51
CA THR A 226 -18.67 -2.98 -11.41
C THR A 226 -18.40 -4.40 -11.90
N THR A 227 -18.17 -4.57 -13.19
CA THR A 227 -17.78 -5.88 -13.76
C THR A 227 -16.47 -6.33 -13.15
N VAL A 228 -16.41 -7.58 -12.72
CA VAL A 228 -15.22 -8.22 -12.15
C VAL A 228 -14.85 -9.41 -13.03
N PRO A 229 -13.57 -9.59 -13.38
CA PRO A 229 -13.10 -10.76 -14.10
C PRO A 229 -13.50 -12.06 -13.38
N ASP A 230 -13.64 -13.14 -14.16
CA ASP A 230 -14.00 -14.44 -13.61
C ASP A 230 -12.76 -15.11 -12.99
N PHE A 231 -12.30 -14.57 -11.88
CA PHE A 231 -11.16 -15.12 -11.15
C PHE A 231 -11.41 -16.57 -10.77
N LYS A 232 -10.54 -17.46 -11.25
CA LYS A 232 -10.58 -18.89 -10.98
C LYS A 232 -9.17 -19.45 -10.80
N TYR A 233 -9.05 -20.44 -9.94
CA TYR A 233 -7.85 -21.22 -9.91
C TYR A 233 -7.81 -22.20 -11.10
N GLU A 234 -6.60 -22.40 -11.63
CA GLU A 234 -6.31 -23.54 -12.49
C GLU A 234 -6.35 -24.83 -11.67
N ASP A 235 -6.56 -25.97 -12.32
CA ASP A 235 -6.66 -27.27 -11.65
C ASP A 235 -5.45 -27.56 -10.75
N GLY A 236 -5.74 -27.83 -9.48
CA GLY A 236 -4.72 -28.13 -8.47
C GLY A 236 -3.94 -26.91 -7.94
N LYS A 237 -4.33 -25.68 -8.32
CA LYS A 237 -3.70 -24.44 -7.82
C LYS A 237 -4.59 -23.74 -6.79
N SER A 238 -3.95 -23.02 -5.89
CA SER A 238 -4.56 -22.08 -4.96
C SER A 238 -3.48 -21.13 -4.45
N PHE A 239 -3.84 -19.99 -3.91
CA PHE A 239 -2.92 -19.18 -3.11
C PHE A 239 -2.97 -19.62 -1.66
N ASP A 240 -1.83 -19.67 -0.96
CA ASP A 240 -1.82 -19.89 0.49
C ASP A 240 -2.44 -18.69 1.22
N VAL A 241 -2.21 -17.49 0.69
CA VAL A 241 -2.83 -16.26 1.19
C VAL A 241 -3.35 -15.42 0.04
N LEU A 242 -4.64 -15.11 0.06
CA LEU A 242 -5.24 -14.01 -0.69
C LEU A 242 -5.88 -13.06 0.33
N MET A 243 -5.30 -11.86 0.49
CA MET A 243 -5.84 -10.83 1.39
C MET A 243 -6.46 -9.70 0.57
N LEU A 244 -7.70 -9.37 0.89
CA LEU A 244 -8.36 -8.14 0.49
C LEU A 244 -8.41 -7.20 1.68
N ALA A 245 -8.13 -5.93 1.47
CA ALA A 245 -8.22 -4.91 2.52
C ALA A 245 -8.89 -3.63 1.99
N ILE A 246 -9.62 -2.93 2.84
CA ILE A 246 -10.25 -1.65 2.50
C ILE A 246 -10.40 -0.76 3.74
N GLY A 247 -10.35 0.56 3.55
CA GLY A 247 -10.74 1.52 4.58
C GLY A 247 -12.26 1.59 4.74
N ASN A 248 -12.75 1.67 5.97
CA ASN A 248 -14.19 1.75 6.24
C ASN A 248 -14.84 3.07 5.78
N MET A 249 -14.02 4.08 5.44
CA MET A 249 -14.42 5.36 4.85
C MET A 249 -13.85 5.55 3.43
N ASP A 250 -13.41 4.47 2.77
CA ASP A 250 -12.88 4.51 1.40
C ASP A 250 -13.99 4.75 0.39
N THR A 251 -14.23 6.01 0.04
CA THR A 251 -15.23 6.41 -0.96
C THR A 251 -14.79 6.18 -2.40
N SER A 252 -13.52 5.90 -2.64
CA SER A 252 -12.95 5.72 -3.98
C SER A 252 -13.20 4.32 -4.53
N THR A 253 -13.10 3.30 -3.68
CA THR A 253 -13.19 1.91 -4.12
C THR A 253 -14.34 1.11 -3.49
N ILE A 254 -15.08 1.69 -2.55
CA ILE A 254 -16.23 1.04 -1.89
C ILE A 254 -17.30 0.52 -2.89
N LEU A 255 -17.43 1.16 -4.03
CA LEU A 255 -18.36 0.73 -5.09
C LEU A 255 -17.95 -0.63 -5.68
N PHE A 256 -16.65 -0.87 -5.85
CA PHE A 256 -16.12 -2.06 -6.54
C PHE A 256 -15.86 -3.21 -5.58
N TYR A 257 -15.41 -2.91 -4.37
CA TYR A 257 -14.96 -3.89 -3.38
C TYR A 257 -15.96 -5.03 -3.12
N PRO A 258 -17.27 -4.77 -2.89
CA PRO A 258 -18.25 -5.83 -2.68
C PRO A 258 -18.42 -6.77 -3.89
N HIS A 259 -18.24 -6.24 -5.12
CA HIS A 259 -18.32 -7.05 -6.33
C HIS A 259 -17.14 -8.00 -6.48
N ILE A 260 -15.94 -7.56 -6.06
CA ILE A 260 -14.73 -8.40 -6.00
C ILE A 260 -14.94 -9.52 -4.99
N VAL A 261 -15.33 -9.18 -3.76
CA VAL A 261 -15.63 -10.12 -2.68
C VAL A 261 -16.67 -11.16 -3.12
N ASN A 262 -17.78 -10.71 -3.71
CA ASN A 262 -18.83 -11.58 -4.20
C ASN A 262 -18.33 -12.54 -5.29
N LYS A 263 -17.51 -12.06 -6.23
CA LYS A 263 -16.96 -12.88 -7.32
C LYS A 263 -16.06 -13.98 -6.78
N LEU A 264 -15.14 -13.65 -5.88
CA LEU A 264 -14.26 -14.63 -5.24
C LEU A 264 -15.06 -15.68 -4.44
N THR A 265 -16.06 -15.23 -3.68
CA THR A 265 -16.95 -16.12 -2.92
C THR A 265 -17.74 -17.08 -3.84
N GLN A 266 -18.32 -16.56 -4.94
CA GLN A 266 -19.05 -17.37 -5.92
C GLN A 266 -18.17 -18.45 -6.56
N ASN A 267 -16.89 -18.16 -6.75
CA ASN A 267 -15.93 -19.10 -7.33
C ASN A 267 -15.27 -20.01 -6.28
N GLY A 268 -15.72 -19.97 -5.01
CA GLY A 268 -15.20 -20.83 -3.93
C GLY A 268 -13.76 -20.50 -3.52
N ILE A 269 -13.28 -19.29 -3.81
CA ILE A 269 -11.93 -18.84 -3.48
C ILE A 269 -11.91 -18.38 -2.03
N THR A 270 -11.00 -18.92 -1.23
CA THR A 270 -10.76 -18.50 0.15
C THR A 270 -9.92 -17.22 0.16
N TYR A 271 -10.30 -16.25 0.98
CA TYR A 271 -9.58 -14.99 1.15
C TYR A 271 -9.74 -14.46 2.58
N ILE A 272 -8.80 -13.59 2.98
CA ILE A 272 -8.87 -12.79 4.21
C ILE A 272 -9.49 -11.44 3.83
N ASP A 273 -10.60 -11.04 4.48
CA ASP A 273 -11.26 -9.73 4.28
C ASP A 273 -10.97 -8.83 5.47
N GLN A 274 -10.15 -7.79 5.26
CA GLN A 274 -9.75 -6.84 6.31
C GLN A 274 -10.37 -5.46 6.07
N LYS A 275 -10.90 -4.87 7.15
CA LYS A 275 -11.43 -3.51 7.14
C LYS A 275 -10.76 -2.67 8.19
N TYR A 276 -10.15 -1.56 7.76
CA TYR A 276 -9.41 -0.68 8.66
C TYR A 276 -10.12 0.66 8.84
N PRO A 277 -9.94 1.34 9.99
CA PRO A 277 -10.29 2.74 10.11
C PRO A 277 -9.50 3.57 9.11
N GLY A 278 -10.16 4.41 8.30
CA GLY A 278 -9.51 5.26 7.32
C GLY A 278 -10.21 5.29 5.97
N GLY A 279 -9.67 6.10 5.08
CA GLY A 279 -10.17 6.33 3.72
C GLY A 279 -9.37 5.58 2.66
N HIS A 280 -9.26 6.20 1.47
CA HIS A 280 -8.41 5.74 0.38
C HIS A 280 -7.01 6.36 0.51
N ASP A 281 -6.26 5.94 1.50
CA ASP A 281 -5.05 6.65 1.94
C ASP A 281 -3.95 5.72 2.49
N PRO A 282 -2.72 6.24 2.63
CA PRO A 282 -1.58 5.46 3.11
C PRO A 282 -1.75 4.86 4.52
N THR A 283 -2.61 5.42 5.37
CA THR A 283 -2.86 4.87 6.71
C THR A 283 -3.45 3.46 6.61
N VAL A 284 -4.42 3.28 5.71
CA VAL A 284 -5.02 1.97 5.43
C VAL A 284 -4.02 1.04 4.77
N TRP A 285 -3.28 1.52 3.74
CA TRP A 285 -2.41 0.65 2.94
C TRP A 285 -1.18 0.17 3.71
N ARG A 286 -0.58 1.01 4.58
CA ARG A 286 0.54 0.57 5.43
C ARG A 286 0.11 -0.40 6.51
N LYS A 287 -1.11 -0.25 7.08
CA LYS A 287 -1.67 -1.21 8.02
C LYS A 287 -1.99 -2.55 7.33
N ALA A 288 -2.53 -2.50 6.12
CA ALA A 288 -2.76 -3.68 5.31
C ALA A 288 -1.45 -4.41 4.95
N LEU A 289 -0.40 -3.66 4.59
CA LEU A 289 0.93 -4.22 4.34
C LEU A 289 1.51 -4.87 5.60
N TYR A 290 1.39 -4.23 6.77
CA TYR A 290 1.83 -4.77 8.05
C TYR A 290 1.18 -6.11 8.36
N ASP A 291 -0.16 -6.18 8.27
CA ASP A 291 -0.89 -7.41 8.57
C ASP A 291 -0.64 -8.50 7.50
N PHE A 292 -0.55 -8.12 6.23
CA PHE A 292 -0.19 -9.04 5.13
C PHE A 292 1.19 -9.64 5.33
N ALA A 293 2.19 -8.83 5.68
CA ALA A 293 3.56 -9.30 5.91
C ALA A 293 3.64 -10.37 7.01
N LYS A 294 2.77 -10.32 8.00
CA LYS A 294 2.69 -11.33 9.09
C LYS A 294 2.03 -12.64 8.66
N THR A 295 1.45 -12.71 7.47
CA THR A 295 0.80 -13.93 6.94
C THR A 295 1.59 -14.64 5.86
N ILE A 296 2.62 -14.00 5.30
CA ILE A 296 3.39 -14.54 4.18
C ILE A 296 4.71 -15.16 4.64
N PHE A 297 5.19 -16.14 3.90
CA PHE A 297 6.47 -16.83 4.13
C PHE A 297 6.62 -17.47 5.53
N VAL A 298 5.50 -17.73 6.21
CA VAL A 298 5.48 -18.43 7.50
C VAL A 298 5.77 -19.92 7.30
N GLU A 299 6.47 -20.55 8.25
CA GLU A 299 6.64 -22.00 8.26
C GLU A 299 5.33 -22.64 8.74
N ASN A 300 4.77 -23.56 7.95
CA ASN A 300 3.63 -24.40 8.34
C ASN A 300 4.10 -25.57 9.20
#